data_af27070068fff03e3e2b790cfff72aa8
#
_entry.id   af27070068fff03e3e2b790cfff72aa8
#
_cell.length_a   1.000
_cell.length_b   1.000
_cell.length_c   1.000
_cell.angle_alpha   90.00
_cell.angle_beta   90.00
_cell.angle_gamma   90.00
#
_symmetry.space_group_name_H-M   'P 1'
#
loop_
_entity.id
_entity.type
_entity.pdbx_description
1 polymer ?
#
loop_
_entity_poly.entity_id
_entity_poly.type
_entity_poly.pdbx_seq_one_letter_code
_entity_poly.pdbx_strand_id
1 'polypeptide(L)'
;MQNNQTKSSWTTKMLVEGALAIALSFVLARFTLFKMPQGGEITPGQMIPLIIFSLRYGAKKGFLIGAVYGILDMMFGGYIIHPIQAILDYPLPYGLIGLSGLFSDEFKRTRSFAPVLKGTFIAIIARYITHVLSGVVFFSSYAPEGQNALVYSIVYNASYLAVEYAIALVILFLLKNFITKDLLDL
;
A
#
# COMPACT_ATOMS: atom_id res chain seq x y z
N MET A 1 -35.73 -13.93 17.54
CA MET A 1 -34.93 -12.69 17.52
C MET A 1 -33.48 -13.11 17.28
N GLN A 2 -33.03 -13.01 16.03
CA GLN A 2 -31.64 -13.32 15.69
C GLN A 2 -30.75 -12.17 16.13
N ASN A 3 -29.84 -12.47 17.02
CA ASN A 3 -28.85 -11.52 17.54
C ASN A 3 -27.88 -11.17 16.43
N ASN A 4 -28.09 -10.03 15.79
CA ASN A 4 -27.20 -9.45 14.79
C ASN A 4 -25.95 -8.92 15.53
N GLN A 5 -25.06 -9.82 15.89
CA GLN A 5 -23.73 -9.45 16.39
C GLN A 5 -23.00 -8.73 15.26
N THR A 6 -22.86 -7.44 15.41
CA THR A 6 -22.04 -6.58 14.58
C THR A 6 -20.58 -7.10 14.56
N LYS A 7 -20.21 -7.78 13.48
CA LYS A 7 -18.83 -8.22 13.18
C LYS A 7 -17.91 -7.03 12.95
N SER A 8 -17.52 -6.30 13.96
CA SER A 8 -16.58 -5.20 13.78
C SER A 8 -15.72 -4.86 14.99
N SER A 9 -15.55 -5.72 15.95
CA SER A 9 -14.60 -5.38 17.01
C SER A 9 -13.18 -5.68 16.59
N TRP A 10 -12.28 -4.69 16.78
CA TRP A 10 -10.86 -4.91 16.76
C TRP A 10 -10.49 -5.78 17.97
N THR A 11 -9.76 -6.85 17.74
CA THR A 11 -9.20 -7.66 18.83
C THR A 11 -7.81 -7.15 19.17
N THR A 12 -7.33 -7.44 20.40
CA THR A 12 -5.96 -7.12 20.82
C THR A 12 -4.93 -7.68 19.84
N LYS A 13 -5.14 -8.91 19.34
CA LYS A 13 -4.30 -9.55 18.32
C LYS A 13 -4.24 -8.72 17.04
N MET A 14 -5.38 -8.27 16.51
CA MET A 14 -5.42 -7.43 15.32
C MET A 14 -4.68 -6.12 15.51
N LEU A 15 -4.80 -5.50 16.69
CA LEU A 15 -4.11 -4.24 17.01
C LEU A 15 -2.59 -4.45 17.07
N VAL A 16 -2.14 -5.52 17.70
CA VAL A 16 -0.71 -5.85 17.79
C VAL A 16 -0.14 -6.16 16.40
N GLU A 17 -0.82 -6.98 15.60
CA GLU A 17 -0.38 -7.29 14.25
C GLU A 17 -0.42 -6.07 13.32
N GLY A 18 -1.42 -5.18 13.48
CA GLY A 18 -1.46 -3.90 12.77
C GLY A 18 -0.30 -2.99 13.14
N ALA A 19 0.02 -2.88 14.42
CA ALA A 19 1.17 -2.12 14.89
C ALA A 19 2.50 -2.69 14.37
N LEU A 20 2.64 -4.02 14.34
CA LEU A 20 3.81 -4.70 13.76
C LEU A 20 3.90 -4.45 12.25
N ALA A 21 2.79 -4.50 11.53
CA ALA A 21 2.76 -4.20 10.09
C ALA A 21 3.23 -2.76 9.81
N ILE A 22 2.75 -1.78 10.59
CA ILE A 22 3.18 -0.38 10.50
C ILE A 22 4.69 -0.27 10.81
N ALA A 23 5.17 -0.86 11.89
CA ALA A 23 6.57 -0.79 12.31
C ALA A 23 7.50 -1.41 11.25
N LEU A 24 7.16 -2.59 10.73
CA LEU A 24 7.93 -3.25 9.68
C LEU A 24 7.96 -2.43 8.39
N SER A 25 6.80 -1.91 7.96
CA SER A 25 6.72 -1.02 6.79
C SER A 25 7.58 0.23 6.98
N PHE A 26 7.55 0.83 8.17
CA PHE A 26 8.35 2.01 8.50
C PHE A 26 9.85 1.70 8.47
N VAL A 27 10.29 0.57 9.02
CA VAL A 27 11.69 0.15 8.96
C VAL A 27 12.12 -0.12 7.52
N LEU A 28 11.32 -0.86 6.73
CA LEU A 28 11.63 -1.15 5.34
C LEU A 28 11.72 0.12 4.48
N ALA A 29 10.89 1.13 4.76
CA ALA A 29 10.96 2.43 4.08
C ALA A 29 12.28 3.19 4.32
N ARG A 30 12.99 2.93 5.41
CA ARG A 30 14.31 3.57 5.67
C ARG A 30 15.43 3.01 4.80
N PHE A 31 15.24 1.86 4.18
CA PHE A 31 16.20 1.27 3.23
C PHE A 31 15.84 1.64 1.78
N THR A 32 15.84 2.94 1.47
CA THR A 32 15.55 3.41 0.12
C THR A 32 16.63 2.92 -0.85
N LEU A 33 16.22 2.12 -1.84
CA LEU A 33 17.11 1.61 -2.90
C LEU A 33 17.39 2.66 -3.96
N PHE A 34 16.39 3.48 -4.27
CA PHE A 34 16.50 4.59 -5.20
C PHE A 34 15.50 5.69 -4.85
N LYS A 35 15.92 6.96 -4.94
CA LYS A 35 15.08 8.12 -4.70
C LYS A 35 14.92 8.94 -5.97
N MET A 36 13.69 9.20 -6.35
CA MET A 36 13.33 10.05 -7.48
C MET A 36 13.40 11.55 -7.09
N PRO A 37 13.64 12.48 -8.05
CA PRO A 37 13.81 13.89 -7.74
C PRO A 37 12.63 14.55 -7.01
N GLN A 38 11.39 14.16 -7.31
CA GLN A 38 10.17 14.74 -6.70
C GLN A 38 9.57 13.86 -5.59
N GLY A 39 10.38 13.05 -4.92
CA GLY A 39 9.98 12.29 -3.71
C GLY A 39 9.47 10.88 -3.94
N GLY A 40 9.38 10.38 -5.19
CA GLY A 40 9.12 8.96 -5.43
C GLY A 40 10.31 8.12 -4.94
N GLU A 41 10.03 7.01 -4.25
CA GLU A 41 11.07 6.14 -3.70
C GLU A 41 10.83 4.68 -4.08
N ILE A 42 11.91 3.95 -4.31
CA ILE A 42 11.91 2.50 -4.48
C ILE A 42 12.48 1.89 -3.20
N THR A 43 11.69 1.03 -2.55
CA THR A 43 12.03 0.41 -1.27
C THR A 43 12.02 -1.11 -1.37
N PRO A 44 12.69 -1.84 -0.45
CA PRO A 44 12.71 -3.30 -0.47
C PRO A 44 11.41 -3.92 0.08
N GLY A 45 10.25 -3.37 -0.34
CA GLY A 45 8.95 -3.98 -0.04
C GLY A 45 8.20 -3.40 1.17
N GLN A 46 8.31 -2.11 1.43
CA GLN A 46 7.57 -1.41 2.50
C GLN A 46 6.04 -1.68 2.50
N MET A 47 5.45 -2.00 1.35
CA MET A 47 4.02 -2.29 1.23
C MET A 47 3.64 -3.71 1.70
N ILE A 48 4.58 -4.63 1.77
CA ILE A 48 4.32 -6.06 2.00
C ILE A 48 3.65 -6.33 3.33
N PRO A 49 4.09 -5.77 4.47
CA PRO A 49 3.41 -5.99 5.74
C PRO A 49 1.96 -5.50 5.73
N LEU A 50 1.68 -4.37 5.05
CA LEU A 50 0.33 -3.82 4.89
C LEU A 50 -0.57 -4.72 4.03
N ILE A 51 -0.02 -5.28 2.94
CA ILE A 51 -0.71 -6.25 2.07
C ILE A 51 -1.07 -7.52 2.86
N ILE A 52 -0.12 -8.08 3.59
CA ILE A 52 -0.32 -9.30 4.40
C ILE A 52 -1.38 -9.07 5.47
N PHE A 53 -1.31 -7.94 6.18
CA PHE A 53 -2.33 -7.56 7.17
C PHE A 53 -3.73 -7.45 6.52
N SER A 54 -3.80 -6.81 5.36
CA SER A 54 -5.06 -6.60 4.64
C SER A 54 -5.68 -7.90 4.14
N LEU A 55 -4.87 -8.82 3.61
CA LEU A 55 -5.30 -10.17 3.21
C LEU A 55 -5.83 -10.97 4.40
N ARG A 56 -5.25 -10.79 5.58
CA ARG A 56 -5.68 -11.49 6.79
C ARG A 56 -6.97 -10.90 7.37
N TYR A 57 -7.10 -9.57 7.43
CA TYR A 57 -8.15 -8.89 8.18
C TYR A 57 -9.18 -8.12 7.34
N GLY A 58 -9.00 -8.14 6.03
CA GLY A 58 -9.92 -7.52 5.06
C GLY A 58 -9.61 -6.05 4.77
N ALA A 59 -10.22 -5.55 3.69
CA ALA A 59 -9.90 -4.26 3.11
C ALA A 59 -10.13 -3.07 4.06
N LYS A 60 -11.22 -3.05 4.83
CA LYS A 60 -11.53 -1.92 5.72
C LYS A 60 -10.49 -1.72 6.81
N LYS A 61 -10.04 -2.83 7.44
CA LYS A 61 -8.99 -2.78 8.47
C LYS A 61 -7.64 -2.50 7.86
N GLY A 62 -7.36 -3.08 6.67
CA GLY A 62 -6.17 -2.79 5.89
C GLY A 62 -6.05 -1.31 5.51
N PHE A 63 -7.17 -0.70 5.08
CA PHE A 63 -7.20 0.74 4.79
C PHE A 63 -6.82 1.58 6.01
N LEU A 64 -7.38 1.28 7.17
CA LEU A 64 -7.08 2.05 8.38
C LEU A 64 -5.60 1.93 8.77
N ILE A 65 -5.05 0.71 8.80
CA ILE A 65 -3.64 0.47 9.14
C ILE A 65 -2.71 1.13 8.11
N GLY A 66 -3.03 1.01 6.82
CA GLY A 66 -2.28 1.68 5.75
C GLY A 66 -2.33 3.20 5.85
N ALA A 67 -3.50 3.79 6.14
CA ALA A 67 -3.63 5.23 6.31
C ALA A 67 -2.83 5.74 7.53
N VAL A 68 -2.85 5.02 8.66
CA VAL A 68 -2.01 5.34 9.83
C VAL A 68 -0.53 5.27 9.47
N TYR A 69 -0.11 4.22 8.74
CA TYR A 69 1.26 4.14 8.23
C TYR A 69 1.61 5.35 7.34
N GLY A 70 0.72 5.72 6.41
CA GLY A 70 0.92 6.87 5.53
C GLY A 70 1.07 8.20 6.28
N ILE A 71 0.33 8.39 7.38
CA ILE A 71 0.50 9.56 8.26
C ILE A 71 1.90 9.55 8.90
N LEU A 72 2.36 8.41 9.40
CA LEU A 72 3.70 8.30 9.96
C LEU A 72 4.79 8.55 8.92
N ASP A 73 4.65 7.97 7.72
CA ASP A 73 5.60 8.18 6.62
C ASP A 73 5.68 9.64 6.22
N MET A 74 4.54 10.32 6.13
CA MET A 74 4.44 11.76 5.93
C MET A 74 5.17 12.57 7.00
N MET A 75 5.04 12.20 8.28
CA MET A 75 5.66 12.92 9.40
C MET A 75 7.18 12.76 9.46
N PHE A 76 7.72 11.65 9.00
CA PHE A 76 9.14 11.29 9.15
C PHE A 76 9.97 11.43 7.86
N GLY A 77 9.48 12.09 6.85
CA GLY A 77 10.24 12.34 5.62
C GLY A 77 9.40 12.77 4.44
N GLY A 78 8.14 13.14 4.66
CA GLY A 78 7.23 13.56 3.60
C GLY A 78 7.64 14.85 2.91
N TYR A 79 7.55 14.88 1.59
CA TYR A 79 7.66 16.09 0.78
C TYR A 79 6.28 16.74 0.65
N ILE A 80 6.03 17.80 1.42
CA ILE A 80 4.71 18.43 1.54
C ILE A 80 4.77 19.85 1.00
N ILE A 81 3.96 20.14 -0.01
CA ILE A 81 3.80 21.47 -0.61
C ILE A 81 2.36 22.01 -0.48
N HIS A 82 1.38 21.10 -0.24
CA HIS A 82 -0.01 21.45 -0.08
C HIS A 82 -0.75 20.39 0.76
N PRO A 83 -1.72 20.76 1.62
CA PRO A 83 -2.44 19.77 2.45
C PRO A 83 -3.17 18.68 1.64
N ILE A 84 -3.78 19.01 0.50
CA ILE A 84 -4.46 18.03 -0.36
C ILE A 84 -3.43 17.10 -1.02
N GLN A 85 -2.29 17.62 -1.47
CA GLN A 85 -1.18 16.80 -1.98
C GLN A 85 -0.70 15.83 -0.90
N ALA A 86 -0.52 16.28 0.33
CA ALA A 86 -0.11 15.43 1.43
C ALA A 86 -1.07 14.24 1.63
N ILE A 87 -2.39 14.47 1.53
CA ILE A 87 -3.39 13.39 1.60
C ILE A 87 -3.28 12.43 0.42
N LEU A 88 -3.11 12.95 -0.80
CA LEU A 88 -3.03 12.18 -2.04
C LEU A 88 -1.74 11.35 -2.14
N ASP A 89 -0.66 11.76 -1.48
CA ASP A 89 0.65 11.12 -1.58
C ASP A 89 1.00 10.23 -0.39
N TYR A 90 0.32 10.39 0.76
CA TYR A 90 0.65 9.63 1.97
C TYR A 90 -0.55 8.83 2.53
N PRO A 91 -1.48 9.37 3.33
CA PRO A 91 -2.48 8.53 3.99
C PRO A 91 -3.43 7.83 3.02
N LEU A 92 -3.83 8.49 1.93
CA LEU A 92 -4.75 7.89 0.97
C LEU A 92 -4.11 6.73 0.18
N PRO A 93 -2.97 6.88 -0.51
CA PRO A 93 -2.39 5.79 -1.29
C PRO A 93 -1.95 4.61 -0.42
N TYR A 94 -1.40 4.84 0.76
CA TYR A 94 -1.10 3.73 1.68
C TYR A 94 -2.36 3.09 2.26
N GLY A 95 -3.42 3.85 2.53
CA GLY A 95 -4.73 3.31 2.87
C GLY A 95 -5.29 2.41 1.76
N LEU A 96 -5.13 2.82 0.51
CA LEU A 96 -5.58 2.05 -0.66
C LEU A 96 -4.81 0.73 -0.85
N ILE A 97 -3.63 0.54 -0.24
CA ILE A 97 -3.00 -0.78 -0.14
C ILE A 97 -3.92 -1.77 0.57
N GLY A 98 -4.79 -1.29 1.46
CA GLY A 98 -5.85 -2.07 2.09
C GLY A 98 -6.80 -2.78 1.11
N LEU A 99 -6.94 -2.30 -0.14
CA LEU A 99 -7.75 -2.94 -1.17
C LEU A 99 -7.25 -4.36 -1.51
N SER A 100 -6.00 -4.71 -1.23
CA SER A 100 -5.52 -6.08 -1.30
C SER A 100 -6.37 -7.05 -0.49
N GLY A 101 -6.98 -6.58 0.59
CA GLY A 101 -7.90 -7.32 1.45
C GLY A 101 -9.31 -7.56 0.89
N LEU A 102 -9.64 -7.07 -0.33
CA LEU A 102 -10.90 -7.39 -1.01
C LEU A 102 -11.01 -8.90 -1.29
N PHE A 103 -9.87 -9.56 -1.46
CA PHE A 103 -9.78 -10.99 -1.70
C PHE A 103 -9.50 -11.81 -0.43
N SER A 104 -9.65 -11.22 0.77
CA SER A 104 -9.39 -11.87 2.06
C SER A 104 -10.21 -13.16 2.24
N ASP A 105 -11.50 -13.14 1.91
CA ASP A 105 -12.37 -14.32 2.06
C ASP A 105 -12.03 -15.41 1.04
N GLU A 106 -11.73 -15.05 -0.22
CA GLU A 106 -11.23 -15.99 -1.23
C GLU A 106 -9.90 -16.61 -0.77
N PHE A 107 -8.98 -15.79 -0.25
CA PHE A 107 -7.69 -16.23 0.25
C PHE A 107 -7.83 -17.22 1.41
N LYS A 108 -8.66 -16.91 2.41
CA LYS A 108 -8.90 -17.78 3.57
C LYS A 108 -9.51 -19.11 3.18
N ARG A 109 -10.43 -19.11 2.22
CA ARG A 109 -11.12 -20.31 1.75
C ARG A 109 -10.23 -21.20 0.90
N THR A 110 -9.44 -20.61 -0.02
CA THR A 110 -8.66 -21.38 -1.01
C THR A 110 -7.23 -21.64 -0.59
N ARG A 111 -6.68 -20.83 0.32
CA ARG A 111 -5.26 -20.82 0.71
C ARG A 111 -4.34 -20.78 -0.52
N SER A 112 -4.83 -20.23 -1.64
CA SER A 112 -4.08 -20.12 -2.88
C SER A 112 -3.36 -18.77 -2.99
N PHE A 113 -2.39 -18.69 -3.88
CA PHE A 113 -1.63 -17.45 -4.09
C PHE A 113 -2.32 -16.49 -5.07
N ALA A 114 -3.31 -16.95 -5.83
CA ALA A 114 -4.01 -16.11 -6.81
C ALA A 114 -4.74 -14.89 -6.18
N PRO A 115 -5.47 -15.01 -5.05
CA PRO A 115 -6.04 -13.85 -4.36
C PRO A 115 -4.99 -12.83 -3.92
N VAL A 116 -3.79 -13.28 -3.53
CA VAL A 116 -2.68 -12.39 -3.15
C VAL A 116 -2.25 -11.53 -4.35
N LEU A 117 -2.07 -12.16 -5.52
CA LEU A 117 -1.71 -11.45 -6.76
C LEU A 117 -2.79 -10.46 -7.19
N LYS A 118 -4.06 -10.88 -7.23
CA LYS A 118 -5.20 -10.02 -7.58
C LYS A 118 -5.30 -8.82 -6.65
N GLY A 119 -5.22 -9.06 -5.34
CA GLY A 119 -5.33 -8.02 -4.33
C GLY A 119 -4.18 -7.02 -4.40
N THR A 120 -2.95 -7.50 -4.55
CA THR A 120 -1.77 -6.64 -4.70
C THR A 120 -1.86 -5.78 -5.96
N PHE A 121 -2.29 -6.35 -7.09
CA PHE A 121 -2.46 -5.61 -8.34
C PHE A 121 -3.47 -4.47 -8.21
N ILE A 122 -4.66 -4.73 -7.66
CA ILE A 122 -5.69 -3.69 -7.47
C ILE A 122 -5.20 -2.61 -6.51
N ALA A 123 -4.53 -2.98 -5.43
CA ALA A 123 -3.99 -2.04 -4.45
C ALA A 123 -2.95 -1.09 -5.09
N ILE A 124 -2.04 -1.62 -5.89
CA ILE A 124 -1.01 -0.83 -6.59
C ILE A 124 -1.63 0.09 -7.64
N ILE A 125 -2.60 -0.37 -8.41
CA ILE A 125 -3.30 0.48 -9.39
C ILE A 125 -4.03 1.62 -8.69
N ALA A 126 -4.71 1.36 -7.58
CA ALA A 126 -5.38 2.41 -6.82
C ALA A 126 -4.37 3.45 -6.26
N ARG A 127 -3.26 3.00 -5.70
CA ARG A 127 -2.15 3.87 -5.26
C ARG A 127 -1.60 4.70 -6.43
N TYR A 128 -1.33 4.06 -7.57
CA TYR A 128 -0.85 4.73 -8.77
C TYR A 128 -1.78 5.86 -9.23
N ILE A 129 -3.09 5.63 -9.25
CA ILE A 129 -4.07 6.65 -9.63
C ILE A 129 -3.98 7.88 -8.72
N THR A 130 -3.86 7.71 -7.41
CA THR A 130 -3.74 8.85 -6.48
C THR A 130 -2.46 9.65 -6.70
N HIS A 131 -1.33 8.98 -6.94
CA HIS A 131 -0.07 9.66 -7.25
C HIS A 131 -0.10 10.36 -8.61
N VAL A 132 -0.76 9.77 -9.63
CA VAL A 132 -0.94 10.45 -10.93
C VAL A 132 -1.79 11.70 -10.76
N LEU A 133 -2.89 11.64 -10.00
CA LEU A 133 -3.73 12.80 -9.72
C LEU A 133 -2.95 13.89 -8.97
N SER A 134 -2.20 13.51 -7.94
CA SER A 134 -1.31 14.43 -7.22
C SER A 134 -0.30 15.09 -8.16
N GLY A 135 0.36 14.30 -9.00
CA GLY A 135 1.35 14.76 -9.97
C GLY A 135 0.79 15.77 -10.97
N VAL A 136 -0.42 15.53 -11.49
CA VAL A 136 -1.08 16.45 -12.43
C VAL A 136 -1.43 17.78 -11.77
N VAL A 137 -1.94 17.74 -10.54
CA VAL A 137 -2.46 18.95 -9.87
C VAL A 137 -1.35 19.76 -9.23
N PHE A 138 -0.36 19.12 -8.60
CA PHE A 138 0.61 19.79 -7.73
C PHE A 138 2.03 19.80 -8.28
N PHE A 139 2.35 18.96 -9.26
CA PHE A 139 3.70 18.78 -9.80
C PHE A 139 3.79 19.05 -11.31
N SER A 140 2.74 19.63 -11.91
CA SER A 140 2.69 19.93 -13.35
C SER A 140 3.84 20.82 -13.83
N SER A 141 4.38 21.71 -12.98
CA SER A 141 5.50 22.59 -13.30
C SER A 141 6.83 21.85 -13.50
N TYR A 142 6.93 20.59 -13.10
CA TYR A 142 8.11 19.76 -13.34
C TYR A 142 8.08 19.05 -14.70
N ALA A 143 6.96 19.12 -15.43
CA ALA A 143 6.91 18.61 -16.78
C ALA A 143 7.86 19.42 -17.69
N PRO A 144 8.67 18.78 -18.54
CA PRO A 144 9.49 19.46 -19.54
C PRO A 144 8.66 20.39 -20.42
N GLU A 145 9.28 21.46 -20.95
CA GLU A 145 8.59 22.38 -21.85
C GLU A 145 7.94 21.65 -23.02
N GLY A 146 6.66 21.95 -23.27
CA GLY A 146 5.87 21.33 -24.32
C GLY A 146 5.28 19.95 -23.99
N GLN A 147 5.61 19.35 -22.83
CA GLN A 147 5.03 18.07 -22.42
C GLN A 147 3.73 18.27 -21.63
N ASN A 148 2.73 17.45 -21.92
CA ASN A 148 1.48 17.44 -21.17
C ASN A 148 1.71 16.91 -19.74
N ALA A 149 1.23 17.64 -18.74
CA ALA A 149 1.39 17.30 -17.32
C ALA A 149 0.84 15.91 -16.95
N LEU A 150 -0.26 15.48 -17.59
CA LEU A 150 -0.83 14.14 -17.37
C LEU A 150 0.13 13.06 -17.88
N VAL A 151 0.68 13.23 -19.07
CA VAL A 151 1.65 12.28 -19.64
C VAL A 151 2.91 12.20 -18.77
N TYR A 152 3.43 13.36 -18.33
CA TYR A 152 4.54 13.42 -17.40
C TYR A 152 4.25 12.65 -16.11
N SER A 153 3.12 12.93 -15.45
CA SER A 153 2.73 12.30 -14.19
C SER A 153 2.52 10.79 -14.34
N ILE A 154 1.89 10.34 -15.43
CA ILE A 154 1.73 8.92 -15.74
C ILE A 154 3.09 8.23 -15.82
N VAL A 155 4.01 8.75 -16.63
CA VAL A 155 5.34 8.15 -16.84
C VAL A 155 6.18 8.19 -15.57
N TYR A 156 6.21 9.33 -14.90
CA TYR A 156 6.97 9.50 -13.65
C TYR A 156 6.52 8.48 -12.57
N ASN A 157 5.23 8.43 -12.29
CA ASN A 157 4.72 7.53 -11.24
C ASN A 157 4.81 6.04 -11.64
N ALA A 158 4.62 5.72 -12.93
CA ALA A 158 4.82 4.36 -13.42
C ALA A 158 6.27 3.89 -13.24
N SER A 159 7.25 4.76 -13.45
CA SER A 159 8.68 4.39 -13.45
C SER A 159 9.16 3.80 -12.13
N TYR A 160 8.71 4.31 -10.98
CA TYR A 160 9.10 3.76 -9.69
C TYR A 160 8.08 2.76 -9.12
N LEU A 161 6.76 3.00 -9.31
CA LEU A 161 5.74 2.08 -8.79
C LEU A 161 5.73 0.72 -9.49
N ALA A 162 6.07 0.66 -10.79
CA ALA A 162 6.21 -0.61 -11.48
C ALA A 162 7.38 -1.44 -10.90
N VAL A 163 8.49 -0.79 -10.56
CA VAL A 163 9.64 -1.45 -9.91
C VAL A 163 9.27 -1.90 -8.50
N GLU A 164 8.62 -1.04 -7.69
CA GLU A 164 8.12 -1.43 -6.36
C GLU A 164 7.14 -2.61 -6.43
N TYR A 165 6.26 -2.62 -7.43
CA TYR A 165 5.34 -3.73 -7.66
C TYR A 165 6.08 -5.02 -8.01
N ALA A 166 7.07 -4.96 -8.90
CA ALA A 166 7.89 -6.12 -9.26
C ALA A 166 8.63 -6.68 -8.02
N ILE A 167 9.25 -5.81 -7.21
CA ILE A 167 9.90 -6.20 -5.95
C ILE A 167 8.88 -6.86 -5.00
N ALA A 168 7.70 -6.25 -4.84
CA ALA A 168 6.65 -6.80 -4.00
C ALA A 168 6.20 -8.19 -4.46
N LEU A 169 6.01 -8.40 -5.78
CA LEU A 169 5.65 -9.70 -6.32
C LEU A 169 6.72 -10.77 -6.05
N VAL A 170 8.00 -10.43 -6.25
CA VAL A 170 9.11 -11.34 -5.96
C VAL A 170 9.12 -11.76 -4.50
N ILE A 171 9.03 -10.79 -3.58
CA ILE A 171 9.07 -11.09 -2.15
C ILE A 171 7.81 -11.85 -1.71
N LEU A 172 6.62 -11.46 -2.16
CA LEU A 172 5.38 -12.20 -1.88
C LEU A 172 5.44 -13.64 -2.41
N PHE A 173 6.08 -13.85 -3.57
CA PHE A 173 6.29 -15.18 -4.10
C PHE A 173 7.27 -16.01 -3.26
N LEU A 174 8.36 -15.41 -2.80
CA LEU A 174 9.30 -16.06 -1.87
C LEU A 174 8.63 -16.42 -0.54
N LEU A 175 7.72 -15.58 -0.06
CA LEU A 175 6.94 -15.80 1.15
C LEU A 175 5.69 -16.67 0.92
N LYS A 176 5.45 -17.16 -0.30
CA LYS A 176 4.23 -17.87 -0.69
C LYS A 176 3.84 -18.98 0.29
N ASN A 177 4.78 -19.83 0.68
CA ASN A 177 4.49 -20.95 1.57
C ASN A 177 4.05 -20.45 2.96
N PHE A 178 4.73 -19.47 3.52
CA PHE A 178 4.32 -18.84 4.77
C PHE A 178 2.92 -18.22 4.65
N ILE A 179 2.67 -17.41 3.60
CA ILE A 179 1.41 -16.72 3.41
C ILE A 179 0.25 -17.70 3.25
N THR A 180 0.42 -18.77 2.47
CA THR A 180 -0.68 -19.69 2.14
C THR A 180 -0.90 -20.81 3.16
N LYS A 181 0.12 -21.17 3.95
CA LYS A 181 0.04 -22.27 4.89
C LYS A 181 -0.03 -21.80 6.34
N ASP A 182 0.89 -20.91 6.74
CA ASP A 182 1.13 -20.62 8.15
C ASP A 182 0.41 -19.36 8.64
N LEU A 183 0.30 -18.31 7.78
CA LEU A 183 -0.26 -17.01 8.16
C LEU A 183 -1.67 -17.08 8.77
N LEU A 184 -2.54 -17.97 8.29
CA LEU A 184 -3.92 -18.08 8.75
C LEU A 184 -4.06 -18.91 10.03
N ASP A 185 -3.05 -19.69 10.37
CA ASP A 185 -3.03 -20.54 11.55
C ASP A 185 -2.37 -19.87 12.77
N LEU A 186 -1.68 -18.72 12.54
CA LEU A 186 -1.19 -17.83 13.60
C LEU A 186 -2.33 -17.03 14.22
#